data_dfa10ac9ee1c3f176db1daff1eff8b16
#
_entry.id   dfa10ac9ee1c3f176db1daff1eff8b16
#
_cell.length_a   1.000
_cell.length_b   1.000
_cell.length_c   1.000
_cell.angle_alpha   90.00
_cell.angle_beta   90.00
_cell.angle_gamma   90.00
#
_symmetry.space_group_name_H-M   'P 1'
#
loop_
_entity.id
_entity.type
_entity.pdbx_description
1 polymer ?
#
loop_
_entity_poly.entity_id
_entity_poly.type
_entity_poly.pdbx_seq_one_letter_code
_entity_poly.pdbx_strand_id
1 'polypeptide(L)'
;ILMVIFLVSGINAYNTMPREPFPEINTTNVFVSTVFPGNSAEEIEKLVTNPLEEEIKGVKGLEEVESSSYEGVSVINVEFDDEVPIEVARQRVKDLVDNVTVRDDWPTFNNSKIDPSVTEFDFAERYPVLNITLIGDYTVEELKSYAEYLELRIERLPEIKSVEIRGLQDFEVEVAVDPYRMNSSNTSFGNIISAISQENVTISAGNIVSDGQRRNVKIVGEI
;
A
#
# COMPACT_ATOMS: atom_id res chain seq x y z
N ILE A 1 55.31 12.07 -17.66
CA ILE A 1 54.07 12.84 -17.82
C ILE A 1 52.90 11.90 -18.06
N LEU A 2 52.96 10.99 -19.06
CA LEU A 2 51.90 10.03 -19.38
C LEU A 2 51.50 9.17 -18.18
N MET A 3 52.48 8.63 -17.43
CA MET A 3 52.22 7.80 -16.25
C MET A 3 51.46 8.57 -15.15
N VAL A 4 51.78 9.87 -14.95
CA VAL A 4 51.07 10.71 -13.98
C VAL A 4 49.62 10.95 -14.40
N ILE A 5 49.39 11.18 -15.71
CA ILE A 5 48.03 11.36 -16.27
C ILE A 5 47.18 10.10 -16.05
N PHE A 6 47.72 8.88 -16.32
CA PHE A 6 47.01 7.64 -16.05
C PHE A 6 46.72 7.42 -14.58
N LEU A 7 47.66 7.78 -13.71
CA LEU A 7 47.51 7.63 -12.27
C LEU A 7 46.41 8.56 -11.71
N VAL A 8 46.40 9.81 -12.14
CA VAL A 8 45.39 10.80 -11.75
C VAL A 8 44.02 10.40 -12.33
N SER A 9 43.98 9.97 -13.59
CA SER A 9 42.74 9.50 -14.23
C SER A 9 42.17 8.25 -13.54
N GLY A 10 43.05 7.30 -13.15
CA GLY A 10 42.64 6.10 -12.43
C GLY A 10 42.08 6.40 -11.03
N ILE A 11 42.74 7.31 -10.29
CA ILE A 11 42.22 7.74 -8.98
C ILE A 11 40.89 8.48 -9.12
N ASN A 12 40.76 9.34 -10.12
CA ASN A 12 39.48 10.02 -10.38
C ASN A 12 38.37 9.02 -10.74
N ALA A 13 38.65 8.11 -11.67
CA ALA A 13 37.69 7.05 -12.03
C ALA A 13 37.26 6.19 -10.83
N TYR A 14 38.24 5.81 -9.98
CA TYR A 14 37.95 5.06 -8.76
C TYR A 14 37.06 5.81 -7.77
N ASN A 15 37.25 7.12 -7.63
CA ASN A 15 36.44 7.94 -6.71
C ASN A 15 35.07 8.28 -7.27
N THR A 16 34.90 8.25 -8.59
CA THR A 16 33.61 8.52 -9.25
C THR A 16 32.82 7.23 -9.55
N MET A 17 33.41 6.05 -9.33
CA MET A 17 32.69 4.79 -9.47
C MET A 17 31.55 4.71 -8.45
N PRO A 18 30.30 4.47 -8.90
CA PRO A 18 29.20 4.19 -7.98
C PRO A 18 29.54 2.92 -7.18
N ARG A 19 29.38 3.00 -5.85
CA ARG A 19 29.69 1.92 -4.91
C ARG A 19 28.43 1.44 -4.22
N GLU A 20 27.43 1.12 -5.01
CA GLU A 20 26.20 0.56 -4.49
C GLU A 20 26.30 -0.97 -4.44
N PRO A 21 25.90 -1.61 -3.32
CA PRO A 21 25.90 -3.07 -3.20
C PRO A 21 24.90 -3.74 -4.17
N PHE A 22 23.88 -3.00 -4.61
CA PHE A 22 22.95 -3.41 -5.66
C PHE A 22 22.87 -2.31 -6.70
N PRO A 23 23.02 -2.62 -8.00
CA PRO A 23 22.70 -1.66 -9.04
C PRO A 23 21.22 -1.28 -8.91
N GLU A 24 20.90 0.00 -9.08
CA GLU A 24 19.52 0.41 -9.26
C GLU A 24 18.97 -0.36 -10.48
N ILE A 25 18.11 -1.33 -10.22
CA ILE A 25 17.36 -1.99 -11.28
C ILE A 25 16.17 -1.05 -11.53
N ASN A 26 16.38 -0.12 -12.42
CA ASN A 26 15.35 0.81 -12.87
C ASN A 26 14.40 0.08 -13.84
N THR A 27 13.70 -0.94 -13.37
CA THR A 27 12.57 -1.45 -14.13
C THR A 27 11.36 -0.64 -13.74
N THR A 28 10.85 0.15 -14.67
CA THR A 28 9.66 0.97 -14.45
C THR A 28 8.40 0.10 -14.62
N ASN A 29 8.10 -0.67 -13.59
CA ASN A 29 6.94 -1.57 -13.55
C ASN A 29 5.82 -1.00 -12.68
N VAL A 30 4.62 -0.93 -13.25
CA VAL A 30 3.39 -0.52 -12.57
C VAL A 30 2.42 -1.68 -12.55
N PHE A 31 1.91 -2.02 -11.36
CA PHE A 31 0.93 -3.08 -11.18
C PHE A 31 -0.46 -2.51 -10.98
N VAL A 32 -1.42 -3.06 -11.72
CA VAL A 32 -2.84 -2.80 -11.51
C VAL A 32 -3.49 -4.05 -10.97
N SER A 33 -3.96 -4.01 -9.74
CA SER A 33 -4.65 -5.12 -9.08
C SER A 33 -6.11 -4.76 -8.83
N THR A 34 -7.02 -5.63 -9.26
CA THR A 34 -8.46 -5.43 -9.10
C THR A 34 -9.09 -6.65 -8.45
N VAL A 35 -9.78 -6.45 -7.33
CA VAL A 35 -10.47 -7.52 -6.60
C VAL A 35 -11.96 -7.47 -6.91
N PHE A 36 -12.50 -8.58 -7.47
CA PHE A 36 -13.92 -8.75 -7.77
C PHE A 36 -14.40 -10.13 -7.30
N PRO A 37 -14.73 -10.29 -6.02
CA PRO A 37 -15.03 -11.58 -5.43
C PRO A 37 -16.24 -12.26 -6.05
N GLY A 38 -16.20 -13.59 -6.09
CA GLY A 38 -17.34 -14.42 -6.54
C GLY A 38 -17.42 -14.62 -8.05
N ASN A 39 -16.43 -14.18 -8.81
CA ASN A 39 -16.36 -14.37 -10.26
C ASN A 39 -15.23 -15.33 -10.63
N SER A 40 -15.45 -16.14 -11.64
CA SER A 40 -14.44 -17.05 -12.22
C SER A 40 -13.32 -16.24 -12.92
N ALA A 41 -12.19 -16.90 -13.16
CA ALA A 41 -11.06 -16.27 -13.88
C ALA A 41 -11.47 -15.77 -15.27
N GLU A 42 -12.35 -16.52 -16.00
CA GLU A 42 -12.84 -16.13 -17.32
C GLU A 42 -13.75 -14.88 -17.26
N GLU A 43 -14.58 -14.76 -16.22
CA GLU A 43 -15.41 -13.57 -16.00
C GLU A 43 -14.56 -12.36 -15.63
N ILE A 44 -13.55 -12.55 -14.78
CA ILE A 44 -12.57 -11.50 -14.42
C ILE A 44 -11.83 -11.01 -15.67
N GLU A 45 -11.36 -11.93 -16.50
CA GLU A 45 -10.70 -11.60 -17.77
C GLU A 45 -11.60 -10.71 -18.63
N LYS A 46 -12.83 -11.14 -18.85
CA LYS A 46 -13.76 -10.46 -19.76
C LYS A 46 -14.25 -9.11 -19.22
N LEU A 47 -14.58 -9.05 -17.92
CA LEU A 47 -15.24 -7.88 -17.34
C LEU A 47 -14.27 -6.83 -16.80
N VAL A 48 -13.06 -7.23 -16.41
CA VAL A 48 -12.09 -6.38 -15.72
C VAL A 48 -10.78 -6.29 -16.50
N THR A 49 -10.13 -7.43 -16.76
CA THR A 49 -8.77 -7.45 -17.30
C THR A 49 -8.72 -6.89 -18.73
N ASN A 50 -9.55 -7.40 -19.64
CA ASN A 50 -9.53 -6.99 -21.03
C ASN A 50 -9.84 -5.48 -21.22
N PRO A 51 -10.88 -4.91 -20.58
CA PRO A 51 -11.15 -3.46 -20.68
C PRO A 51 -10.01 -2.58 -20.19
N LEU A 52 -9.33 -2.98 -19.10
CA LEU A 52 -8.18 -2.26 -18.57
C LEU A 52 -6.97 -2.41 -19.48
N GLU A 53 -6.67 -3.62 -19.93
CA GLU A 53 -5.54 -3.91 -20.81
C GLU A 53 -5.65 -3.19 -22.16
N GLU A 54 -6.84 -3.14 -22.76
CA GLU A 54 -7.07 -2.42 -24.02
C GLU A 54 -6.78 -0.92 -23.90
N GLU A 55 -7.16 -0.30 -22.77
CA GLU A 55 -6.90 1.11 -22.54
C GLU A 55 -5.42 1.37 -22.24
N ILE A 56 -4.80 0.50 -21.43
CA ILE A 56 -3.39 0.61 -21.02
C ILE A 56 -2.45 0.43 -22.23
N LYS A 57 -2.77 -0.43 -23.19
CA LYS A 57 -1.97 -0.61 -24.42
C LYS A 57 -1.74 0.65 -25.23
N GLY A 58 -2.56 1.67 -25.03
CA GLY A 58 -2.42 2.98 -25.68
C GLY A 58 -1.47 3.94 -24.95
N VAL A 59 -0.88 3.58 -23.82
CA VAL A 59 -0.07 4.48 -23.01
C VAL A 59 1.29 4.79 -23.68
N LYS A 60 1.72 6.04 -23.58
CA LYS A 60 3.00 6.46 -24.17
C LYS A 60 4.19 6.01 -23.31
N GLY A 61 5.15 5.37 -23.93
CA GLY A 61 6.36 4.85 -23.29
C GLY A 61 6.17 3.44 -22.73
N LEU A 62 5.13 2.74 -23.18
CA LEU A 62 4.89 1.34 -22.87
C LEU A 62 5.90 0.46 -23.59
N GLU A 63 6.51 -0.48 -22.87
CA GLU A 63 7.34 -1.54 -23.40
C GLU A 63 6.56 -2.85 -23.48
N GLU A 64 5.97 -3.30 -22.39
CA GLU A 64 5.22 -4.55 -22.33
C GLU A 64 4.01 -4.46 -21.36
N VAL A 65 2.96 -5.22 -21.66
CA VAL A 65 1.82 -5.44 -20.75
C VAL A 65 1.59 -6.94 -20.63
N GLU A 66 1.67 -7.42 -19.41
CA GLU A 66 1.29 -8.78 -19.06
C GLU A 66 0.10 -8.76 -18.11
N SER A 67 -0.90 -9.57 -18.40
CA SER A 67 -2.08 -9.69 -17.53
C SER A 67 -2.33 -11.13 -17.10
N SER A 68 -2.85 -11.28 -15.88
CA SER A 68 -3.24 -12.57 -15.33
C SER A 68 -4.57 -12.43 -14.61
N SER A 69 -5.52 -13.29 -14.95
CA SER A 69 -6.83 -13.36 -14.32
C SER A 69 -6.94 -14.62 -13.46
N TYR A 70 -7.32 -14.43 -12.21
CA TYR A 70 -7.57 -15.48 -11.24
C TYR A 70 -9.02 -15.41 -10.77
N GLU A 71 -9.48 -16.43 -10.02
CA GLU A 71 -10.78 -16.39 -9.37
C GLU A 71 -10.87 -15.19 -8.41
N GLY A 72 -11.73 -14.23 -8.74
CA GLY A 72 -11.96 -13.02 -7.97
C GLY A 72 -10.87 -11.94 -8.05
N VAL A 73 -9.80 -12.10 -8.84
CA VAL A 73 -8.69 -11.13 -8.90
C VAL A 73 -8.13 -10.98 -10.31
N SER A 74 -7.94 -9.75 -10.75
CA SER A 74 -7.16 -9.38 -11.94
C SER A 74 -5.85 -8.74 -11.53
N VAL A 75 -4.76 -9.10 -12.18
CA VAL A 75 -3.43 -8.49 -12.02
C VAL A 75 -2.89 -8.15 -13.39
N ILE A 76 -2.52 -6.88 -13.60
CA ILE A 76 -1.89 -6.40 -14.84
C ILE A 76 -0.54 -5.80 -14.46
N ASN A 77 0.52 -6.28 -15.09
CA ASN A 77 1.85 -5.71 -15.02
C ASN A 77 2.08 -4.86 -16.26
N VAL A 78 2.49 -3.63 -16.05
CA VAL A 78 2.74 -2.64 -17.11
C VAL A 78 4.20 -2.21 -17.02
N GLU A 79 5.01 -2.62 -17.98
CA GLU A 79 6.42 -2.27 -18.07
C GLU A 79 6.61 -1.09 -19.02
N PHE A 80 7.36 -0.10 -18.56
CA PHE A 80 7.68 1.11 -19.32
C PHE A 80 9.17 1.16 -19.64
N ASP A 81 9.50 1.91 -20.69
CA ASP A 81 10.88 2.25 -21.02
C ASP A 81 11.62 2.83 -19.80
N ASP A 82 12.87 2.46 -19.59
CA ASP A 82 13.74 2.94 -18.48
C ASP A 82 13.88 4.47 -18.42
N GLU A 83 13.60 5.17 -19.53
CA GLU A 83 13.62 6.63 -19.58
C GLU A 83 12.40 7.29 -18.93
N VAL A 84 11.34 6.53 -18.62
CA VAL A 84 10.10 7.04 -18.01
C VAL A 84 10.22 6.96 -16.49
N PRO A 85 10.18 8.10 -15.77
CA PRO A 85 10.15 8.07 -14.30
C PRO A 85 8.94 7.29 -13.79
N ILE A 86 9.14 6.46 -12.75
CA ILE A 86 8.12 5.56 -12.21
C ILE A 86 6.85 6.29 -11.75
N GLU A 87 6.99 7.47 -11.15
CA GLU A 87 5.85 8.29 -10.71
C GLU A 87 5.01 8.77 -11.89
N VAL A 88 5.67 9.07 -13.03
CA VAL A 88 4.99 9.49 -14.27
C VAL A 88 4.29 8.28 -14.90
N ALA A 89 4.94 7.12 -14.92
CA ALA A 89 4.36 5.87 -15.42
C ALA A 89 3.10 5.51 -14.60
N ARG A 90 3.21 5.50 -13.27
CA ARG A 90 2.10 5.23 -12.36
C ARG A 90 0.93 6.20 -12.57
N GLN A 91 1.21 7.51 -12.70
CA GLN A 91 0.15 8.48 -12.93
C GLN A 91 -0.55 8.28 -14.26
N ARG A 92 0.19 7.97 -15.33
CA ARG A 92 -0.40 7.66 -16.65
C ARG A 92 -1.31 6.44 -16.60
N VAL A 93 -0.86 5.35 -15.97
CA VAL A 93 -1.67 4.15 -15.80
C VAL A 93 -2.91 4.44 -14.97
N LYS A 94 -2.76 5.18 -13.87
CA LYS A 94 -3.88 5.57 -13.02
C LYS A 94 -4.93 6.37 -13.77
N ASP A 95 -4.53 7.37 -14.56
CA ASP A 95 -5.45 8.18 -15.35
C ASP A 95 -6.25 7.33 -16.35
N LEU A 96 -5.63 6.31 -16.96
CA LEU A 96 -6.32 5.38 -17.88
C LEU A 96 -7.26 4.44 -17.13
N VAL A 97 -6.83 3.90 -15.99
CA VAL A 97 -7.67 3.07 -15.13
C VAL A 97 -8.89 3.84 -14.64
N ASP A 98 -8.72 5.08 -14.19
CA ASP A 98 -9.80 5.95 -13.76
C ASP A 98 -10.80 6.23 -14.90
N ASN A 99 -10.33 6.40 -16.15
CA ASN A 99 -11.19 6.55 -17.32
C ASN A 99 -12.05 5.31 -17.61
N VAL A 100 -11.52 4.11 -17.38
CA VAL A 100 -12.28 2.86 -17.53
C VAL A 100 -13.31 2.72 -16.41
N THR A 101 -12.95 3.00 -15.17
CA THR A 101 -13.82 2.81 -14.00
C THR A 101 -15.04 3.74 -13.98
N VAL A 102 -14.99 4.91 -14.65
CA VAL A 102 -16.16 5.80 -14.75
C VAL A 102 -17.19 5.35 -15.78
N ARG A 103 -16.85 4.43 -16.69
CA ARG A 103 -17.79 3.92 -17.73
C ARG A 103 -19.01 3.26 -17.07
N ASP A 104 -20.14 3.31 -17.78
CA ASP A 104 -21.40 2.75 -17.27
C ASP A 104 -21.40 1.20 -17.23
N ASP A 105 -20.59 0.59 -18.07
CA ASP A 105 -20.43 -0.87 -18.20
C ASP A 105 -19.40 -1.45 -17.21
N TRP A 106 -18.70 -0.60 -16.43
CA TRP A 106 -17.75 -1.06 -15.42
C TRP A 106 -18.45 -1.80 -14.27
N PRO A 107 -17.93 -2.97 -13.86
CA PRO A 107 -18.59 -3.82 -12.89
C PRO A 107 -18.74 -3.16 -11.51
N THR A 108 -19.82 -3.56 -10.82
CA THR A 108 -20.12 -3.10 -9.46
C THR A 108 -20.20 -4.28 -8.51
N PHE A 109 -19.74 -4.07 -7.28
CA PHE A 109 -19.85 -5.02 -6.18
C PHE A 109 -20.45 -4.30 -4.96
N ASN A 110 -21.48 -4.89 -4.33
CA ASN A 110 -22.19 -4.29 -3.19
C ASN A 110 -22.66 -2.84 -3.44
N ASN A 111 -23.22 -2.55 -4.62
CA ASN A 111 -23.68 -1.23 -5.05
C ASN A 111 -22.58 -0.15 -5.22
N SER A 112 -21.31 -0.54 -5.19
CA SER A 112 -20.19 0.35 -5.45
C SER A 112 -19.41 -0.15 -6.66
N LYS A 113 -18.88 0.75 -7.48
CA LYS A 113 -17.96 0.38 -8.55
C LYS A 113 -16.70 -0.24 -7.94
N ILE A 114 -16.15 -1.24 -8.63
CA ILE A 114 -14.90 -1.85 -8.20
C ILE A 114 -13.78 -0.83 -8.43
N ASP A 115 -12.89 -0.71 -7.45
CA ASP A 115 -11.77 0.24 -7.46
C ASP A 115 -10.45 -0.53 -7.67
N PRO A 116 -9.81 -0.41 -8.86
CA PRO A 116 -8.51 -0.98 -9.11
C PRO A 116 -7.41 -0.25 -8.34
N SER A 117 -6.52 -0.99 -7.71
CA SER A 117 -5.33 -0.44 -7.05
C SER A 117 -4.17 -0.36 -8.03
N VAL A 118 -3.62 0.84 -8.22
CA VAL A 118 -2.44 1.09 -9.07
C VAL A 118 -1.23 1.33 -8.18
N THR A 119 -0.29 0.39 -8.20
CA THR A 119 0.92 0.41 -7.37
C THR A 119 2.17 0.32 -8.23
N GLU A 120 3.24 0.95 -7.79
CA GLU A 120 4.56 0.80 -8.37
C GLU A 120 5.33 -0.34 -7.70
N PHE A 121 6.20 -1.00 -8.44
CA PHE A 121 7.11 -1.97 -7.87
C PHE A 121 8.42 -1.28 -7.51
N ASP A 122 8.61 -1.10 -6.21
CA ASP A 122 9.87 -0.58 -5.69
C ASP A 122 10.70 -1.73 -5.10
N PHE A 123 11.80 -2.06 -5.77
CA PHE A 123 12.74 -3.06 -5.29
C PHE A 123 13.35 -2.66 -3.92
N ALA A 124 13.56 -1.38 -3.71
CA ALA A 124 14.13 -0.87 -2.47
C ALA A 124 13.22 -1.11 -1.26
N GLU A 125 11.89 -1.12 -1.44
CA GLU A 125 10.95 -1.43 -0.36
C GLU A 125 10.99 -2.88 0.10
N ARG A 126 11.43 -3.81 -0.76
CA ARG A 126 11.48 -5.25 -0.43
C ARG A 126 12.79 -5.67 0.23
N TYR A 127 13.85 -4.92 0.04
CA TYR A 127 15.17 -5.25 0.58
C TYR A 127 15.59 -4.21 1.61
N PRO A 128 15.44 -4.49 2.91
CA PRO A 128 15.87 -3.57 3.94
C PRO A 128 17.37 -3.36 3.85
N VAL A 129 17.80 -2.11 3.78
CA VAL A 129 19.23 -1.73 3.76
C VAL A 129 19.88 -2.03 5.11
N LEU A 130 19.10 -1.94 6.20
CA LEU A 130 19.58 -2.17 7.54
C LEU A 130 18.50 -2.89 8.37
N ASN A 131 18.90 -3.95 9.06
CA ASN A 131 18.07 -4.62 10.05
C ASN A 131 18.62 -4.30 11.46
N ILE A 132 17.78 -3.72 12.30
CA ILE A 132 18.09 -3.42 13.71
C ILE A 132 17.31 -4.39 14.57
N THR A 133 18.01 -5.19 15.38
CA THR A 133 17.38 -6.14 16.30
C THR A 133 17.41 -5.56 17.73
N LEU A 134 16.25 -5.43 18.34
CA LEU A 134 16.11 -5.03 19.72
C LEU A 134 16.08 -6.27 20.62
N ILE A 135 17.01 -6.35 21.58
CA ILE A 135 17.15 -7.48 22.50
C ILE A 135 17.28 -6.93 23.92
N GLY A 136 16.59 -7.56 24.88
CA GLY A 136 16.72 -7.21 26.30
C GLY A 136 15.68 -7.95 27.17
N ASP A 137 15.80 -7.82 28.49
CA ASP A 137 14.84 -8.37 29.46
C ASP A 137 13.66 -7.42 29.62
N TYR A 138 12.91 -7.21 28.53
CA TYR A 138 11.74 -6.34 28.46
C TYR A 138 10.51 -7.13 28.03
N THR A 139 9.34 -6.67 28.40
CA THR A 139 8.08 -7.21 27.88
C THR A 139 7.92 -6.88 26.39
N VAL A 140 7.03 -7.60 25.71
CA VAL A 140 6.76 -7.34 24.29
C VAL A 140 6.22 -5.93 24.07
N GLU A 141 5.39 -5.43 25.01
CA GLU A 141 4.83 -4.09 24.97
C GLU A 141 5.91 -3.01 25.13
N GLU A 142 6.88 -3.23 26.02
CA GLU A 142 8.00 -2.30 26.20
C GLU A 142 8.87 -2.27 24.96
N LEU A 143 9.19 -3.45 24.39
CA LEU A 143 9.94 -3.54 23.14
C LEU A 143 9.19 -2.87 21.97
N LYS A 144 7.86 -3.01 21.91
CA LYS A 144 7.02 -2.32 20.94
C LYS A 144 7.16 -0.81 21.07
N SER A 145 7.02 -0.28 22.27
CA SER A 145 7.14 1.17 22.50
C SER A 145 8.52 1.73 22.12
N TYR A 146 9.59 0.96 22.36
CA TYR A 146 10.93 1.35 21.94
C TYR A 146 11.11 1.27 20.41
N ALA A 147 10.53 0.25 19.76
CA ALA A 147 10.56 0.11 18.33
C ALA A 147 9.83 1.27 17.63
N GLU A 148 8.61 1.60 18.07
CA GLU A 148 7.83 2.74 17.56
C GLU A 148 8.55 4.08 17.79
N TYR A 149 9.20 4.25 18.95
CA TYR A 149 10.01 5.44 19.20
C TYR A 149 11.20 5.56 18.23
N LEU A 150 11.87 4.43 17.94
CA LEU A 150 12.98 4.40 17.01
C LEU A 150 12.50 4.65 15.56
N GLU A 151 11.41 4.02 15.15
CA GLU A 151 10.76 4.24 13.86
C GLU A 151 10.53 5.73 13.61
N LEU A 152 9.82 6.41 14.52
CA LEU A 152 9.56 7.85 14.44
C LEU A 152 10.82 8.72 14.36
N ARG A 153 11.94 8.25 14.94
CA ARG A 153 13.20 8.98 14.90
C ARG A 153 13.97 8.76 13.61
N ILE A 154 13.95 7.54 13.11
CA ILE A 154 14.66 7.13 11.90
C ILE A 154 13.95 7.68 10.68
N GLU A 155 12.63 7.63 10.60
CA GLU A 155 11.84 8.19 9.50
C GLU A 155 11.92 9.71 9.34
N ARG A 156 12.40 10.41 10.38
CA ARG A 156 12.68 11.85 10.26
C ARG A 156 13.95 12.18 9.45
N LEU A 157 14.77 11.19 9.18
CA LEU A 157 15.96 11.38 8.36
C LEU A 157 15.54 11.41 6.88
N PRO A 158 15.91 12.44 6.12
CA PRO A 158 15.45 12.60 4.73
C PRO A 158 15.98 11.49 3.79
N GLU A 159 17.00 10.77 4.23
CA GLU A 159 17.59 9.64 3.49
C GLU A 159 16.86 8.31 3.71
N ILE A 160 15.93 8.26 4.67
CA ILE A 160 15.17 7.04 5.01
C ILE A 160 13.76 7.17 4.45
N LYS A 161 13.37 6.23 3.60
CA LYS A 161 12.04 6.18 2.98
C LYS A 161 10.98 5.66 3.95
N SER A 162 11.27 4.53 4.60
CA SER A 162 10.35 3.89 5.55
C SER A 162 11.08 2.97 6.51
N VAL A 163 10.47 2.72 7.64
CA VAL A 163 10.90 1.73 8.64
C VAL A 163 9.78 0.73 8.84
N GLU A 164 10.10 -0.55 8.84
CA GLU A 164 9.14 -1.62 9.09
C GLU A 164 9.49 -2.33 10.40
N ILE A 165 8.55 -2.36 11.34
CA ILE A 165 8.69 -3.11 12.58
C ILE A 165 8.20 -4.54 12.35
N ARG A 166 9.04 -5.53 12.64
CA ARG A 166 8.72 -6.95 12.49
C ARG A 166 8.84 -7.70 13.80
N GLY A 167 8.04 -8.77 13.95
CA GLY A 167 8.09 -9.65 15.12
C GLY A 167 7.23 -9.20 16.29
N LEU A 168 6.41 -8.17 16.10
CA LEU A 168 5.40 -7.74 17.06
C LEU A 168 4.02 -8.26 16.62
N GLN A 169 3.20 -8.60 17.62
CA GLN A 169 1.78 -8.87 17.42
C GLN A 169 1.00 -7.70 18.00
N ASP A 170 0.10 -7.16 17.20
CA ASP A 170 -0.85 -6.18 17.69
C ASP A 170 -1.88 -6.84 18.61
N PHE A 171 -2.37 -6.09 19.58
CA PHE A 171 -3.48 -6.57 20.39
C PHE A 171 -4.72 -6.64 19.50
N GLU A 172 -5.40 -7.77 19.59
CA GLU A 172 -6.70 -7.97 18.96
C GLU A 172 -7.77 -8.17 20.06
N VAL A 173 -8.95 -7.65 19.81
CA VAL A 173 -10.11 -7.89 20.67
C VAL A 173 -10.94 -9.00 20.06
N GLU A 174 -10.88 -10.19 20.67
CA GLU A 174 -11.71 -11.31 20.25
C GLU A 174 -13.13 -11.18 20.84
N VAL A 175 -14.14 -11.11 19.96
CA VAL A 175 -15.54 -11.15 20.36
C VAL A 175 -16.13 -12.53 20.08
N ALA A 176 -16.07 -13.42 21.06
CA ALA A 176 -16.65 -14.75 20.98
C ALA A 176 -18.16 -14.72 21.24
N VAL A 177 -18.94 -15.23 20.29
CA VAL A 177 -20.41 -15.25 20.35
C VAL A 177 -20.92 -16.66 20.49
N ASP A 178 -21.82 -16.90 21.48
CA ASP A 178 -22.52 -18.16 21.66
C ASP A 178 -23.69 -18.26 20.66
N PRO A 179 -23.67 -19.23 19.71
CA PRO A 179 -24.71 -19.37 18.69
C PRO A 179 -26.10 -19.68 19.26
N TYR A 180 -26.16 -20.37 20.39
CA TYR A 180 -27.44 -20.71 21.02
C TYR A 180 -28.09 -19.47 21.64
N ARG A 181 -27.33 -18.64 22.33
CA ARG A 181 -27.81 -17.37 22.89
C ARG A 181 -28.20 -16.40 21.78
N MET A 182 -27.40 -16.32 20.72
CA MET A 182 -27.68 -15.50 19.58
C MET A 182 -29.03 -15.87 18.93
N ASN A 183 -29.27 -17.16 18.72
CA ASN A 183 -30.54 -17.65 18.15
C ASN A 183 -31.70 -17.40 19.09
N SER A 184 -31.54 -17.60 20.39
CA SER A 184 -32.61 -17.37 21.39
C SER A 184 -33.00 -15.90 21.53
N SER A 185 -32.06 -14.96 21.27
CA SER A 185 -32.31 -13.52 21.25
C SER A 185 -32.67 -12.98 19.86
N ASN A 186 -32.84 -13.85 18.86
CA ASN A 186 -33.16 -13.50 17.48
C ASN A 186 -32.19 -12.47 16.88
N THR A 187 -30.91 -12.60 17.24
CA THR A 187 -29.82 -11.71 16.80
C THR A 187 -28.94 -12.43 15.79
N SER A 188 -28.52 -11.73 14.71
CA SER A 188 -27.60 -12.25 13.71
C SER A 188 -26.17 -11.75 13.93
N PHE A 189 -25.16 -12.43 13.36
CA PHE A 189 -23.79 -11.94 13.32
C PHE A 189 -23.70 -10.53 12.69
N GLY A 190 -24.50 -10.27 11.65
CA GLY A 190 -24.57 -8.94 11.02
C GLY A 190 -25.03 -7.85 11.97
N ASN A 191 -25.99 -8.15 12.87
CA ASN A 191 -26.46 -7.20 13.87
C ASN A 191 -25.35 -6.88 14.89
N ILE A 192 -24.59 -7.90 15.32
CA ILE A 192 -23.48 -7.75 16.26
C ILE A 192 -22.35 -6.91 15.62
N ILE A 193 -21.95 -7.25 14.40
CA ILE A 193 -20.93 -6.51 13.65
C ILE A 193 -21.37 -5.05 13.46
N SER A 194 -22.63 -4.83 13.08
CA SER A 194 -23.14 -3.47 12.91
C SER A 194 -23.16 -2.68 14.21
N ALA A 195 -23.55 -3.31 15.32
CA ALA A 195 -23.54 -2.66 16.63
C ALA A 195 -22.10 -2.26 17.06
N ILE A 196 -21.14 -3.19 16.93
CA ILE A 196 -19.74 -2.92 17.24
C ILE A 196 -19.20 -1.78 16.35
N SER A 197 -19.46 -1.82 15.04
CA SER A 197 -19.00 -0.79 14.10
C SER A 197 -19.61 0.59 14.36
N GLN A 198 -20.86 0.64 14.84
CA GLN A 198 -21.54 1.90 15.18
C GLN A 198 -21.04 2.51 16.50
N GLU A 199 -20.71 1.67 17.46
CA GLU A 199 -20.21 2.11 18.77
C GLU A 199 -18.71 2.41 18.74
N ASN A 200 -17.94 1.73 17.89
CA ASN A 200 -16.49 1.91 17.76
C ASN A 200 -16.16 3.03 16.75
N VAL A 201 -16.67 4.22 17.01
CA VAL A 201 -16.46 5.40 16.16
C VAL A 201 -16.18 6.64 17.01
N THR A 202 -15.09 7.32 16.69
CA THR A 202 -14.82 8.64 17.28
C THR A 202 -15.51 9.73 16.48
N ILE A 203 -16.54 10.36 17.05
CA ILE A 203 -17.30 11.41 16.41
C ILE A 203 -16.90 12.76 16.97
N SER A 204 -16.53 13.71 16.11
CA SER A 204 -16.34 15.10 16.50
C SER A 204 -17.71 15.78 16.63
N ALA A 205 -18.12 16.16 17.85
CA ALA A 205 -19.38 16.86 18.13
C ALA A 205 -19.27 18.40 17.94
N GLY A 206 -18.18 18.87 17.35
CA GLY A 206 -17.96 20.31 17.10
C GLY A 206 -17.19 21.00 18.22
N ASN A 207 -17.30 22.33 18.25
CA ASN A 207 -16.56 23.18 19.19
C ASN A 207 -17.52 23.86 20.16
N ILE A 208 -17.17 23.88 21.44
CA ILE A 208 -17.86 24.66 22.48
C ILE A 208 -16.95 25.81 22.90
N VAL A 209 -17.54 26.99 23.06
CA VAL A 209 -16.86 28.15 23.64
C VAL A 209 -17.27 28.24 25.11
N SER A 210 -16.33 28.01 26.04
CA SER A 210 -16.50 28.16 27.46
C SER A 210 -15.38 29.02 28.02
N ASP A 211 -15.72 30.03 28.80
CA ASP A 211 -14.76 30.98 29.40
C ASP A 211 -13.83 31.67 28.40
N GLY A 212 -14.34 31.97 27.20
CA GLY A 212 -13.57 32.60 26.13
C GLY A 212 -12.57 31.66 25.41
N GLN A 213 -12.53 30.38 25.77
CA GLN A 213 -11.73 29.37 25.12
C GLN A 213 -12.57 28.45 24.23
N ARG A 214 -12.09 28.20 23.02
CA ARG A 214 -12.70 27.23 22.11
C ARG A 214 -12.17 25.82 22.42
N ARG A 215 -13.06 24.91 22.77
CA ARG A 215 -12.74 23.51 23.06
C ARG A 215 -13.45 22.59 22.08
N ASN A 216 -12.72 21.63 21.52
CA ASN A 216 -13.30 20.59 20.68
C ASN A 216 -13.96 19.53 21.58
N VAL A 217 -15.18 19.17 21.24
CA VAL A 217 -15.89 18.06 21.90
C VAL A 217 -15.80 16.84 20.97
N LYS A 218 -15.29 15.75 21.52
CA LYS A 218 -15.24 14.45 20.84
C LYS A 218 -15.98 13.44 21.69
N ILE A 219 -16.76 12.59 21.04
CA ILE A 219 -17.29 11.36 21.61
C ILE A 219 -16.32 10.26 21.16
N VAL A 220 -15.62 9.65 22.10
CA VAL A 220 -14.67 8.56 21.82
C VAL A 220 -15.41 7.25 22.08
N GLY A 221 -15.60 6.46 21.04
CA GLY A 221 -16.18 5.12 21.09
C GLY A 221 -15.15 4.03 20.72
N GLU A 222 -13.87 4.29 20.93
CA GLU A 222 -12.83 3.29 20.70
C GLU A 222 -12.78 2.28 21.84
N ILE A 223 -12.77 0.98 21.49
CA ILE A 223 -12.59 -0.16 22.38
C ILE A 223 -11.08 -0.44 22.51
#